data_e23feeeadbeba2a38132d86c0f2680eb
#
_entry.id   e23feeeadbeba2a38132d86c0f2680eb
#
_cell.length_a   1.000
_cell.length_b   1.000
_cell.length_c   1.000
_cell.angle_alpha   90.00
_cell.angle_beta   90.00
_cell.angle_gamma   90.00
#
_symmetry.space_group_name_H-M   'P 1'
#
loop_
_entity.id
_entity.type
_entity.pdbx_description
1 polymer ?
#
loop_
_entity_poly.entity_id
_entity_poly.type
_entity_poly.pdbx_seq_one_letter_code
_entity_poly.pdbx_strand_id
1 'polypeptide(L)'
;RDEFLDDSSLFLSDSGIVGYADAVEWSPATPVATLTAASLPANVFDLNSRPTSSRVLYLDFNGHYAEDSSWASVGQPIIASAPFDVDGIPGSFSTAEQTLIYEVWQRVAEDYRAFDINVTTRDPGLEGLRRTSSVDAAYGQRMVVTPSNFAGSSVIGVALLSVFGSDADHAAYVFTDV
;
A
#
# COMPACT_ATOMS: atom_id res chain seq x y z
N ARG A 1 3.76 -21.32 -18.00
CA ARG A 1 2.76 -20.71 -18.90
C ARG A 1 1.36 -21.19 -18.57
N ASP A 2 1.24 -22.41 -18.06
CA ASP A 2 -0.05 -23.03 -17.75
C ASP A 2 -0.61 -22.57 -16.40
N GLU A 3 0.22 -22.18 -15.42
CA GLU A 3 -0.22 -21.64 -14.12
C GLU A 3 -0.97 -20.28 -14.24
N PHE A 4 -0.66 -19.49 -15.27
CA PHE A 4 -1.36 -18.24 -15.55
C PHE A 4 -2.78 -18.41 -16.08
N LEU A 5 -3.14 -19.59 -16.54
CA LEU A 5 -4.45 -19.83 -17.15
C LEU A 5 -5.52 -20.23 -16.12
N ASP A 6 -5.12 -20.63 -14.92
CA ASP A 6 -6.02 -21.11 -13.87
C ASP A 6 -6.20 -20.11 -12.71
N ASP A 7 -5.38 -19.05 -12.62
CA ASP A 7 -5.47 -18.04 -11.56
C ASP A 7 -6.02 -16.72 -12.12
N SER A 8 -7.31 -16.47 -11.90
CA SER A 8 -8.01 -15.26 -12.36
C SER A 8 -7.56 -13.98 -11.63
N SER A 9 -6.78 -14.11 -10.58
CA SER A 9 -6.21 -12.97 -9.84
C SER A 9 -4.94 -12.43 -10.48
N LEU A 10 -4.27 -13.19 -11.36
CA LEU A 10 -3.09 -12.76 -12.08
C LEU A 10 -3.46 -12.05 -13.39
N PHE A 11 -2.80 -10.95 -13.68
CA PHE A 11 -2.89 -10.26 -14.96
C PHE A 11 -1.50 -9.94 -15.51
N LEU A 12 -1.39 -9.87 -16.83
CA LEU A 12 -0.18 -9.47 -17.53
C LEU A 12 -0.41 -8.12 -18.19
N SER A 13 0.42 -7.14 -17.87
CA SER A 13 0.40 -5.83 -18.52
C SER A 13 0.95 -5.91 -19.95
N ASP A 14 0.61 -4.94 -20.80
CA ASP A 14 1.14 -4.82 -22.17
C ASP A 14 2.67 -4.65 -22.18
N SER A 15 3.25 -4.14 -21.10
CA SER A 15 4.70 -4.04 -20.90
C SER A 15 5.34 -5.35 -20.41
N GLY A 16 4.56 -6.42 -20.23
CA GLY A 16 5.06 -7.72 -19.76
C GLY A 16 5.26 -7.84 -18.25
N ILE A 17 4.75 -6.88 -17.47
CA ILE A 17 4.78 -6.92 -16.01
C ILE A 17 3.58 -7.73 -15.52
N VAL A 18 3.83 -8.67 -14.60
CA VAL A 18 2.80 -9.46 -13.94
C VAL A 18 2.25 -8.69 -12.76
N GLY A 19 0.94 -8.60 -12.66
CA GLY A 19 0.24 -8.03 -11.52
C GLY A 19 -0.68 -9.04 -10.86
N TYR A 20 -1.08 -8.75 -9.65
CA TYR A 20 -2.02 -9.53 -8.84
C TYR A 20 -3.18 -8.60 -8.42
N ALA A 21 -4.41 -9.06 -8.64
CA ALA A 21 -5.63 -8.40 -8.19
C ALA A 21 -6.33 -9.32 -7.19
N ASP A 22 -6.41 -8.92 -5.94
CA ASP A 22 -7.07 -9.70 -4.90
C ASP A 22 -8.58 -9.41 -4.91
N ALA A 23 -9.38 -10.45 -5.13
CA ALA A 23 -10.83 -10.42 -5.05
C ALA A 23 -11.26 -11.33 -3.89
N VAL A 24 -11.35 -10.76 -2.69
CA VAL A 24 -11.80 -11.51 -1.50
C VAL A 24 -13.26 -11.21 -1.22
N GLU A 25 -14.03 -12.26 -0.96
CA GLU A 25 -15.32 -12.07 -0.31
C GLU A 25 -15.09 -11.54 1.11
N TRP A 26 -15.45 -10.28 1.33
CA TRP A 26 -15.36 -9.65 2.65
C TRP A 26 -16.21 -10.42 3.66
N SER A 27 -15.57 -10.99 4.65
CA SER A 27 -16.22 -11.47 5.86
C SER A 27 -15.87 -10.51 6.99
N PRO A 28 -16.83 -9.88 7.67
CA PRO A 28 -16.52 -8.94 8.74
C PRO A 28 -15.70 -9.66 9.81
N ALA A 29 -14.50 -9.18 10.04
CA ALA A 29 -13.64 -9.68 11.10
C ALA A 29 -14.32 -9.44 12.46
N THR A 30 -14.08 -10.35 13.41
CA THR A 30 -14.47 -10.17 14.81
C THR A 30 -13.96 -8.81 15.29
N PRO A 31 -14.79 -8.01 16.00
CA PRO A 31 -14.37 -6.69 16.48
C PRO A 31 -13.05 -6.80 17.25
N VAL A 32 -12.03 -6.13 16.76
CA VAL A 32 -10.76 -5.96 17.49
C VAL A 32 -11.05 -5.04 18.68
N ALA A 33 -10.42 -5.31 19.81
CA ALA A 33 -10.53 -4.47 20.99
C ALA A 33 -10.27 -3.01 20.63
N THR A 34 -11.26 -2.16 20.86
CA THR A 34 -11.19 -0.74 20.50
C THR A 34 -10.03 -0.08 21.26
N LEU A 35 -9.01 0.35 20.54
CA LEU A 35 -7.97 1.19 21.13
C LEU A 35 -8.62 2.53 21.55
N THR A 36 -8.25 3.00 22.73
CA THR A 36 -8.70 4.33 23.18
C THR A 36 -7.74 5.39 22.67
N ALA A 37 -8.22 6.60 22.43
CA ALA A 37 -7.38 7.73 21.99
C ALA A 37 -6.14 7.96 22.88
N ALA A 38 -6.21 7.59 24.17
CA ALA A 38 -5.09 7.68 25.10
C ALA A 38 -3.97 6.67 24.83
N SER A 39 -4.17 5.63 24.02
CA SER A 39 -3.19 4.62 23.63
C SER A 39 -2.57 4.84 22.26
N LEU A 40 -3.04 5.84 21.51
CA LEU A 40 -2.48 6.18 20.21
C LEU A 40 -1.10 6.85 20.33
N PRO A 41 -0.17 6.59 19.40
CA PRO A 41 1.04 7.38 19.25
C PRO A 41 0.72 8.86 19.01
N ALA A 42 1.65 9.74 19.38
CA ALA A 42 1.48 11.19 19.17
C ALA A 42 1.33 11.56 17.69
N ASN A 43 1.86 10.75 16.79
CA ASN A 43 1.73 10.92 15.34
C ASN A 43 1.68 9.55 14.66
N VAL A 44 0.52 9.17 14.14
CA VAL A 44 0.32 7.90 13.41
C VAL A 44 0.92 7.93 12.00
N PHE A 45 1.35 9.11 11.51
CA PHE A 45 2.03 9.28 10.23
C PHE A 45 3.57 9.32 10.35
N ASP A 46 4.10 8.86 11.49
CA ASP A 46 5.55 8.79 11.75
C ASP A 46 5.95 7.48 12.45
N LEU A 47 5.26 6.40 12.11
CA LEU A 47 5.50 5.08 12.67
C LEU A 47 6.62 4.38 11.91
N ASN A 48 7.44 3.64 12.64
CA ASN A 48 8.57 2.90 12.07
C ASN A 48 8.77 1.60 12.85
N SER A 49 8.66 0.45 12.19
CA SER A 49 8.86 -0.87 12.83
C SER A 49 10.34 -1.23 12.99
N ARG A 50 11.17 -0.79 12.06
CA ARG A 50 12.62 -1.06 12.04
C ARG A 50 13.38 0.13 11.44
N PRO A 51 13.54 1.25 12.16
CA PRO A 51 14.10 2.48 11.62
C PRO A 51 15.56 2.39 11.17
N THR A 52 16.27 1.30 11.50
CA THR A 52 17.65 1.05 11.05
C THR A 52 17.72 0.33 9.70
N SER A 53 16.62 -0.21 9.19
CA SER A 53 16.58 -0.82 7.86
C SER A 53 16.58 0.26 6.78
N SER A 54 17.36 0.05 5.74
CA SER A 54 17.37 0.89 4.54
C SER A 54 16.27 0.50 3.52
N ARG A 55 15.61 -0.64 3.74
CA ARG A 55 14.50 -1.09 2.91
C ARG A 55 13.19 -0.76 3.60
N VAL A 56 12.23 -0.21 2.84
CA VAL A 56 10.97 0.27 3.43
C VAL A 56 9.75 -0.33 2.73
N LEU A 57 8.72 -0.59 3.51
CA LEU A 57 7.35 -0.72 3.05
C LEU A 57 6.59 0.49 3.60
N TYR A 58 6.27 1.42 2.72
CA TYR A 58 5.58 2.66 3.08
C TYR A 58 4.07 2.49 2.93
N LEU A 59 3.36 2.59 4.04
CA LEU A 59 1.90 2.60 4.09
C LEU A 59 1.43 4.04 3.94
N ASP A 60 0.95 4.37 2.74
CA ASP A 60 0.52 5.72 2.37
C ASP A 60 -0.99 5.87 2.53
N PHE A 61 -1.40 6.59 3.56
CA PHE A 61 -2.79 6.92 3.85
C PHE A 61 -3.17 8.34 3.41
N ASN A 62 -2.18 9.13 2.94
CA ASN A 62 -2.38 10.55 2.67
C ASN A 62 -2.95 10.84 1.27
N GLY A 63 -3.20 9.79 0.48
CA GLY A 63 -3.53 9.89 -0.92
C GLY A 63 -2.28 10.01 -1.80
N HIS A 64 -2.42 9.59 -3.05
CA HIS A 64 -1.29 9.49 -3.96
C HIS A 64 -1.67 9.94 -5.37
N TYR A 65 -0.74 10.62 -6.02
CA TYR A 65 -0.85 10.98 -7.42
C TYR A 65 0.30 10.32 -8.18
N ALA A 66 -0.02 9.33 -9.01
CA ALA A 66 0.94 8.59 -9.80
C ALA A 66 0.74 8.87 -11.29
N GLU A 67 1.76 9.38 -11.94
CA GLU A 67 1.93 9.35 -13.39
C GLU A 67 2.77 8.12 -13.77
N ASP A 68 2.33 6.94 -13.34
CA ASP A 68 3.09 5.72 -13.56
C ASP A 68 2.60 5.00 -14.81
N SER A 69 3.48 4.92 -15.80
CA SER A 69 3.24 4.17 -17.03
C SER A 69 2.99 2.68 -16.81
N SER A 70 3.38 2.12 -15.67
CA SER A 70 3.15 0.70 -15.35
C SER A 70 1.68 0.37 -15.20
N TRP A 71 0.87 1.33 -14.72
CA TRP A 71 -0.58 1.18 -14.63
C TRP A 71 -1.31 1.60 -15.91
N ALA A 72 -0.63 2.24 -16.86
CA ALA A 72 -1.21 2.62 -18.15
C ALA A 72 -1.69 1.39 -18.93
N SER A 73 -1.03 0.26 -18.78
CA SER A 73 -1.37 -1.01 -19.43
C SER A 73 -2.69 -1.62 -18.95
N VAL A 74 -3.17 -1.23 -17.76
CA VAL A 74 -4.50 -1.59 -17.26
C VAL A 74 -5.52 -0.45 -17.49
N GLY A 75 -5.20 0.49 -18.39
CA GLY A 75 -6.09 1.58 -18.75
C GLY A 75 -6.05 2.79 -17.81
N GLN A 76 -5.09 2.85 -16.90
CA GLN A 76 -4.97 3.91 -15.89
C GLN A 76 -3.62 4.65 -16.01
N PRO A 77 -3.45 5.54 -17.01
CA PRO A 77 -2.18 6.25 -17.21
C PRO A 77 -1.86 7.25 -16.09
N ILE A 78 -2.90 7.69 -15.38
CA ILE A 78 -2.79 8.61 -14.24
C ILE A 78 -3.72 8.06 -13.16
N ILE A 79 -3.17 7.85 -11.97
CA ILE A 79 -3.94 7.45 -10.80
C ILE A 79 -3.90 8.58 -9.79
N ALA A 80 -5.07 9.16 -9.52
CA ALA A 80 -5.28 10.10 -8.44
C ALA A 80 -6.08 9.40 -7.34
N SER A 81 -5.44 9.06 -6.25
CA SER A 81 -6.03 8.39 -5.12
C SER A 81 -6.29 9.36 -3.98
N ALA A 82 -7.53 9.39 -3.49
CA ALA A 82 -7.89 10.19 -2.33
C ALA A 82 -7.21 9.66 -1.06
N PRO A 83 -7.02 10.49 -0.04
CA PRO A 83 -6.62 10.04 1.29
C PRO A 83 -7.58 8.97 1.83
N PHE A 84 -7.06 8.11 2.71
CA PHE A 84 -7.86 7.18 3.48
C PHE A 84 -8.96 7.95 4.24
N ASP A 85 -10.20 7.52 4.07
CA ASP A 85 -11.37 8.20 4.62
C ASP A 85 -12.46 7.16 4.89
N VAL A 86 -13.02 7.15 6.10
CA VAL A 86 -14.13 6.30 6.49
C VAL A 86 -15.31 7.10 7.08
N ASP A 87 -15.14 8.41 7.27
CA ASP A 87 -16.17 9.27 7.83
C ASP A 87 -16.75 10.30 6.83
N GLY A 88 -16.22 10.31 5.59
CA GLY A 88 -16.65 11.21 4.52
C GLY A 88 -16.06 12.62 4.62
N ILE A 89 -14.96 12.80 5.37
CA ILE A 89 -14.27 14.08 5.57
C ILE A 89 -12.80 13.99 5.12
N PRO A 90 -12.49 13.83 3.83
CA PRO A 90 -11.15 13.50 3.33
C PRO A 90 -10.08 14.58 3.58
N GLY A 91 -10.47 15.75 4.10
CA GLY A 91 -9.55 16.84 4.43
C GLY A 91 -8.87 16.73 5.79
N SER A 92 -9.22 15.72 6.60
CA SER A 92 -8.67 15.54 7.96
C SER A 92 -8.79 14.09 8.39
N PHE A 93 -7.95 13.67 9.32
CA PHE A 93 -8.02 12.34 9.91
C PHE A 93 -8.62 12.40 11.31
N SER A 94 -9.79 11.83 11.48
CA SER A 94 -10.45 11.67 12.77
C SER A 94 -9.67 10.72 13.70
N THR A 95 -9.99 10.74 15.01
CA THR A 95 -9.40 9.78 15.96
C THR A 95 -9.70 8.32 15.60
N ALA A 96 -10.87 8.06 15.01
CA ALA A 96 -11.25 6.72 14.56
C ALA A 96 -10.34 6.25 13.41
N GLU A 97 -10.10 7.10 12.42
CA GLU A 97 -9.20 6.81 11.31
C GLU A 97 -7.76 6.66 11.76
N GLN A 98 -7.27 7.53 12.66
CA GLN A 98 -5.94 7.39 13.24
C GLN A 98 -5.79 6.07 14.00
N THR A 99 -6.84 5.59 14.66
CA THR A 99 -6.86 4.28 15.31
C THR A 99 -6.72 3.15 14.29
N LEU A 100 -7.48 3.20 13.20
CA LEU A 100 -7.41 2.22 12.12
C LEU A 100 -6.03 2.23 11.43
N ILE A 101 -5.47 3.40 11.14
CA ILE A 101 -4.11 3.55 10.59
C ILE A 101 -3.09 2.86 11.50
N TYR A 102 -3.17 3.10 12.81
CA TYR A 102 -2.26 2.49 13.78
C TYR A 102 -2.42 0.97 13.84
N GLU A 103 -3.66 0.47 13.85
CA GLU A 103 -3.94 -0.98 13.85
C GLU A 103 -3.43 -1.66 12.58
N VAL A 104 -3.67 -1.08 11.41
CA VAL A 104 -3.15 -1.60 10.14
C VAL A 104 -1.63 -1.65 10.16
N TRP A 105 -0.98 -0.56 10.57
CA TRP A 105 0.47 -0.53 10.68
C TRP A 105 1.01 -1.61 11.64
N GLN A 106 0.39 -1.81 12.81
CA GLN A 106 0.82 -2.84 13.76
C GLN A 106 0.77 -4.25 13.15
N ARG A 107 -0.31 -4.59 12.45
CA ARG A 107 -0.49 -5.90 11.80
C ARG A 107 0.54 -6.13 10.71
N VAL A 108 0.69 -5.16 9.81
CA VAL A 108 1.68 -5.26 8.73
C VAL A 108 3.10 -5.31 9.29
N ALA A 109 3.42 -4.52 10.33
CA ALA A 109 4.72 -4.55 10.98
C ALA A 109 5.01 -5.91 11.64
N GLU A 110 4.00 -6.59 12.18
CA GLU A 110 4.13 -7.93 12.73
C GLU A 110 4.38 -8.97 11.64
N ASP A 111 3.66 -8.90 10.52
CA ASP A 111 3.82 -9.82 9.39
C ASP A 111 5.22 -9.72 8.79
N TYR A 112 5.76 -8.51 8.72
CA TYR A 112 7.10 -8.24 8.17
C TYR A 112 8.23 -8.36 9.18
N ARG A 113 7.95 -8.73 10.45
CA ARG A 113 8.95 -8.80 11.53
C ARG A 113 10.15 -9.69 11.21
N ALA A 114 9.97 -10.75 10.44
CA ALA A 114 11.02 -11.68 10.05
C ALA A 114 11.99 -11.11 9.00
N PHE A 115 11.63 -10.01 8.35
CA PHE A 115 12.39 -9.42 7.26
C PHE A 115 13.15 -8.18 7.71
N ASP A 116 14.25 -7.85 7.02
CA ASP A 116 14.96 -6.59 7.20
C ASP A 116 14.29 -5.49 6.35
N ILE A 117 13.07 -5.15 6.76
CA ILE A 117 12.21 -4.13 6.14
C ILE A 117 11.61 -3.26 7.24
N ASN A 118 11.67 -1.95 7.07
CA ASN A 118 10.98 -0.99 7.91
C ASN A 118 9.57 -0.76 7.36
N VAL A 119 8.55 -1.27 8.05
CA VAL A 119 7.17 -0.87 7.78
C VAL A 119 6.96 0.51 8.41
N THR A 120 6.63 1.50 7.58
CA THR A 120 6.55 2.89 8.01
C THR A 120 5.31 3.58 7.45
N THR A 121 4.78 4.54 8.21
CA THR A 121 3.78 5.51 7.75
C THR A 121 4.40 6.87 7.43
N ARG A 122 5.71 7.02 7.69
CA ARG A 122 6.47 8.20 7.29
C ARG A 122 6.83 8.11 5.82
N ASP A 123 6.52 9.13 5.03
CA ASP A 123 6.96 9.21 3.63
C ASP A 123 8.49 9.21 3.54
N PRO A 124 9.11 8.18 2.93
CA PRO A 124 10.55 8.10 2.78
C PRO A 124 11.06 8.96 1.60
N GLY A 125 10.16 9.63 0.90
CA GLY A 125 10.44 10.30 -0.36
C GLY A 125 10.73 9.34 -1.52
N LEU A 126 10.77 9.87 -2.73
CA LEU A 126 10.97 9.07 -3.94
C LEU A 126 12.31 8.29 -3.92
N GLU A 127 13.36 8.90 -3.40
CA GLU A 127 14.69 8.27 -3.31
C GLU A 127 14.73 7.09 -2.32
N GLY A 128 13.84 7.08 -1.31
CA GLY A 128 13.70 5.94 -0.40
C GLY A 128 12.85 4.79 -0.95
N LEU A 129 12.17 5.00 -2.08
CA LEU A 129 11.28 4.00 -2.70
C LEU A 129 11.90 3.34 -3.92
N ARG A 130 12.70 4.04 -4.70
CA ARG A 130 13.31 3.53 -5.93
C ARG A 130 14.76 3.12 -5.74
N ARG A 131 15.18 2.09 -6.44
CA ARG A 131 16.58 1.64 -6.47
C ARG A 131 17.26 2.15 -7.73
N THR A 132 18.13 3.14 -7.59
CA THR A 132 18.75 3.83 -8.73
C THR A 132 20.01 3.15 -9.27
N SER A 133 20.60 2.21 -8.51
CA SER A 133 21.78 1.46 -8.92
C SER A 133 21.92 0.14 -8.15
N SER A 134 22.84 -0.72 -8.59
CA SER A 134 23.12 -2.01 -7.91
C SER A 134 23.76 -1.84 -6.51
N VAL A 135 24.37 -0.68 -6.24
CA VAL A 135 24.97 -0.36 -4.93
C VAL A 135 24.03 0.44 -4.04
N ASP A 136 22.89 0.85 -4.56
CA ASP A 136 21.86 1.52 -3.80
C ASP A 136 21.19 0.53 -2.84
N ALA A 137 21.34 0.77 -1.54
CA ALA A 137 20.79 -0.07 -0.49
C ALA A 137 19.47 0.45 0.05
N ALA A 138 19.13 1.72 -0.23
CA ALA A 138 17.91 2.37 0.22
C ALA A 138 16.84 2.31 -0.88
N TYR A 139 15.82 1.49 -0.68
CA TYR A 139 14.70 1.37 -1.62
C TYR A 139 13.49 0.75 -0.91
N GLY A 140 12.35 0.78 -1.56
CA GLY A 140 11.14 0.27 -0.95
C GLY A 140 9.97 0.07 -1.90
N GLN A 141 8.81 -0.07 -1.30
CA GLN A 141 7.53 -0.20 -1.96
C GLN A 141 6.52 0.73 -1.29
N ARG A 142 5.76 1.47 -2.08
CA ARG A 142 4.59 2.22 -1.62
C ARG A 142 3.36 1.33 -1.67
N MET A 143 2.58 1.34 -0.59
CA MET A 143 1.26 0.75 -0.50
C MET A 143 0.26 1.86 -0.20
N VAL A 144 -0.51 2.25 -1.19
CA VAL A 144 -1.55 3.29 -1.05
C VAL A 144 -2.82 2.66 -0.50
N VAL A 145 -3.30 3.17 0.61
CA VAL A 145 -4.59 2.77 1.21
C VAL A 145 -5.59 3.88 0.93
N THR A 146 -6.62 3.59 0.13
CA THR A 146 -7.48 4.62 -0.45
C THR A 146 -8.90 4.12 -0.70
N PRO A 147 -9.93 4.99 -0.60
CA PRO A 147 -11.27 4.68 -1.09
C PRO A 147 -11.38 4.74 -2.62
N SER A 148 -10.38 5.28 -3.32
CA SER A 148 -10.40 5.46 -4.78
C SER A 148 -10.15 4.14 -5.51
N ASN A 149 -11.18 3.31 -5.67
CA ASN A 149 -11.07 2.02 -6.37
C ASN A 149 -11.20 2.19 -7.89
N PHE A 150 -10.07 2.07 -8.59
CA PHE A 150 -10.01 2.10 -10.05
C PHE A 150 -10.04 0.72 -10.71
N ALA A 151 -9.87 -0.35 -9.93
CA ALA A 151 -9.77 -1.71 -10.44
C ALA A 151 -11.12 -2.44 -10.55
N GLY A 152 -12.17 -1.86 -9.96
CA GLY A 152 -13.54 -2.40 -9.95
C GLY A 152 -14.01 -2.83 -8.57
N SER A 153 -15.32 -2.78 -8.36
CA SER A 153 -15.96 -2.91 -7.03
C SER A 153 -15.78 -4.27 -6.33
N SER A 154 -15.27 -5.27 -6.99
CA SER A 154 -14.97 -6.58 -6.38
C SER A 154 -13.48 -6.80 -6.10
N VAL A 155 -12.64 -5.81 -6.39
CA VAL A 155 -11.19 -5.87 -6.19
C VAL A 155 -10.83 -5.06 -4.96
N ILE A 156 -10.21 -5.70 -3.98
CA ILE A 156 -9.80 -5.05 -2.71
C ILE A 156 -8.35 -4.57 -2.74
N GLY A 157 -7.55 -5.00 -3.70
CA GLY A 157 -6.19 -4.54 -3.85
C GLY A 157 -5.55 -5.00 -5.16
N VAL A 158 -4.56 -4.23 -5.60
CA VAL A 158 -3.76 -4.53 -6.79
C VAL A 158 -2.30 -4.22 -6.55
N ALA A 159 -1.42 -5.08 -7.05
CA ALA A 159 0.02 -4.89 -6.98
C ALA A 159 0.70 -5.42 -8.23
N LEU A 160 1.80 -4.78 -8.63
CA LEU A 160 2.70 -5.31 -9.63
C LEU A 160 3.70 -6.25 -8.96
N LEU A 161 3.96 -7.40 -9.57
CA LEU A 161 4.91 -8.39 -9.03
C LEU A 161 6.35 -8.06 -9.45
N SER A 162 7.29 -8.41 -8.59
CA SER A 162 8.74 -8.27 -8.84
C SER A 162 9.22 -6.82 -9.02
N VAL A 163 8.49 -5.85 -8.47
CA VAL A 163 8.85 -4.42 -8.57
C VAL A 163 9.55 -3.87 -7.31
N PHE A 164 9.62 -4.63 -6.23
CA PHE A 164 10.37 -4.23 -5.04
C PHE A 164 11.86 -4.07 -5.38
N GLY A 165 12.39 -2.86 -5.23
CA GLY A 165 13.74 -2.51 -5.68
C GLY A 165 13.83 -2.20 -7.17
N SER A 166 12.74 -1.78 -7.79
CA SER A 166 12.72 -1.15 -9.12
C SER A 166 13.34 0.26 -9.08
N ASP A 167 13.65 0.79 -10.24
CA ASP A 167 14.14 2.17 -10.43
C ASP A 167 13.01 3.21 -10.49
N ALA A 168 11.76 2.77 -10.32
CA ALA A 168 10.57 3.60 -10.26
C ALA A 168 9.71 3.28 -9.02
N ASP A 169 8.90 4.24 -8.58
CA ASP A 169 7.89 4.04 -7.53
C ASP A 169 6.64 3.39 -8.15
N HIS A 170 6.60 2.07 -8.13
CA HIS A 170 5.46 1.28 -8.59
C HIS A 170 4.51 1.05 -7.42
N ALA A 171 3.65 2.03 -7.14
CA ALA A 171 2.71 1.93 -6.04
C ALA A 171 1.79 0.70 -6.17
N ALA A 172 1.60 -0.02 -5.07
CA ALA A 172 0.51 -0.98 -4.91
C ALA A 172 -0.67 -0.28 -4.23
N TYR A 173 -1.87 -0.83 -4.36
CA TYR A 173 -3.10 -0.20 -3.86
C TYR A 173 -3.94 -1.19 -3.06
N VAL A 174 -4.49 -0.72 -1.95
CA VAL A 174 -5.52 -1.38 -1.15
C VAL A 174 -6.74 -0.46 -1.14
N PHE A 175 -7.89 -0.98 -1.54
CA PHE A 175 -9.12 -0.22 -1.65
C PHE A 175 -10.01 -0.45 -0.42
N THR A 176 -10.54 0.63 0.14
CA THR A 176 -11.38 0.60 1.33
C THR A 176 -12.87 0.80 1.03
N ASP A 177 -13.19 1.17 -0.21
CA ASP A 177 -14.57 1.32 -0.72
C ASP A 177 -14.86 0.15 -1.69
N VAL A 178 -15.23 -1.01 -1.12
CA VAL A 178 -15.51 -2.27 -1.82
C VAL A 178 -16.82 -2.89 -1.35
#